data_7d8abbef5f01d084852780cb7ce7d0c8
#
_entry.id   7d8abbef5f01d084852780cb7ce7d0c8
#
_cell.length_a   1.000
_cell.length_b   1.000
_cell.length_c   1.000
_cell.angle_alpha   90.00
_cell.angle_beta   90.00
_cell.angle_gamma   90.00
#
_symmetry.space_group_name_H-M   'P 1'
#
loop_
_entity.id
_entity.type
_entity.pdbx_description
1 polymer ?
#
loop_
_entity_poly.entity_id
_entity_poly.type
_entity_poly.pdbx_seq_one_letter_code
_entity_poly.pdbx_strand_id
1 'polypeptide(L)'
;APVTVEVQSEALGLSAQEVEDLVTVPLEANLLSGVAWVDRMQSSSIPGLSSIVMTFEQGTDEVRARQVVQERLTQGALLTNASRAPVMLQPTSAANRVMLIGLSSKQQSLVDLSVLSRWTIRPKLMSVEGVANVAVWGMRDRQLHVQADPVRMQQHGVSLDELVATTGNALWVSPLSFLEASTPGRGGFLDLPQQRVNVQHVSPITDSAALGRVAVEGVSDSKVTLADVATIVEAPPTIIGDGIVKDASGLVLVVEKQPGASTAEVSKGIEDAIAALSVGLPGVSIDSSIYRPADYVADAGRNLAFAALLALA
;
A
#
# COMPACT_ATOMS: atom_id res chain seq x y z
N ALA A 1 -16.86 -3.35 -22.55
CA ALA A 1 -15.44 -3.06 -22.59
C ALA A 1 -14.68 -4.37 -22.43
N PRO A 2 -13.52 -4.54 -23.06
CA PRO A 2 -12.70 -5.72 -22.85
C PRO A 2 -12.26 -5.81 -21.38
N VAL A 3 -12.16 -7.03 -20.87
CA VAL A 3 -11.64 -7.30 -19.52
C VAL A 3 -10.15 -6.98 -19.51
N THR A 4 -9.71 -6.26 -18.46
CA THR A 4 -8.31 -5.91 -18.26
C THR A 4 -7.86 -6.35 -16.88
N VAL A 5 -6.69 -7.00 -16.81
CA VAL A 5 -6.06 -7.42 -15.56
C VAL A 5 -4.67 -6.80 -15.49
N GLU A 6 -4.38 -6.11 -14.40
CA GLU A 6 -3.08 -5.51 -14.11
C GLU A 6 -2.39 -6.28 -12.98
N VAL A 7 -1.13 -6.60 -13.20
CA VAL A 7 -0.23 -7.25 -12.24
C VAL A 7 0.93 -6.31 -11.94
N GLN A 8 1.18 -6.04 -10.68
CA GLN A 8 2.33 -5.24 -10.24
C GLN A 8 3.28 -6.06 -9.38
N SER A 9 4.58 -5.81 -9.53
CA SER A 9 5.64 -6.42 -8.72
C SER A 9 6.63 -5.38 -8.27
N GLU A 10 6.81 -5.25 -6.97
CA GLU A 10 7.81 -4.36 -6.36
C GLU A 10 9.19 -5.04 -6.37
N ALA A 11 10.21 -4.31 -6.82
CA ALA A 11 11.61 -4.75 -6.89
C ALA A 11 12.54 -3.60 -6.44
N LEU A 12 12.37 -3.19 -5.18
CA LEU A 12 13.05 -2.04 -4.60
C LEU A 12 14.58 -2.15 -4.74
N GLY A 13 15.22 -1.05 -5.13
CA GLY A 13 16.67 -0.98 -5.33
C GLY A 13 17.17 -1.35 -6.73
N LEU A 14 16.32 -1.91 -7.60
CA LEU A 14 16.66 -2.19 -8.99
C LEU A 14 16.41 -0.98 -9.88
N SER A 15 17.29 -0.76 -10.85
CA SER A 15 17.09 0.18 -11.95
C SER A 15 15.97 -0.30 -12.89
N ALA A 16 15.48 0.56 -13.78
CA ALA A 16 14.44 0.17 -14.74
C ALA A 16 14.87 -1.01 -15.64
N GLN A 17 16.15 -1.03 -16.07
CA GLN A 17 16.69 -2.12 -16.88
C GLN A 17 16.74 -3.44 -16.09
N GLU A 18 17.21 -3.38 -14.84
CA GLU A 18 17.25 -4.58 -13.98
C GLU A 18 15.84 -5.08 -13.63
N VAL A 19 14.86 -4.18 -13.43
CA VAL A 19 13.45 -4.55 -13.25
C VAL A 19 12.93 -5.25 -14.51
N GLU A 20 13.26 -4.76 -15.70
CA GLU A 20 12.86 -5.38 -16.96
C GLU A 20 13.45 -6.79 -17.08
N ASP A 21 14.76 -6.92 -16.95
CA ASP A 21 15.48 -8.17 -17.21
C ASP A 21 15.18 -9.24 -16.14
N LEU A 22 15.09 -8.84 -14.87
CA LEU A 22 15.03 -9.77 -13.74
C LEU A 22 13.62 -10.03 -13.20
N VAL A 23 12.66 -9.16 -13.51
CA VAL A 23 11.29 -9.25 -12.96
C VAL A 23 10.26 -9.26 -14.09
N THR A 24 10.25 -8.24 -14.98
CA THR A 24 9.19 -8.08 -15.97
C THR A 24 9.20 -9.19 -17.00
N VAL A 25 10.33 -9.43 -17.66
CA VAL A 25 10.45 -10.45 -18.72
C VAL A 25 10.16 -11.87 -18.20
N PRO A 26 10.71 -12.31 -17.05
CA PRO A 26 10.35 -13.60 -16.46
C PRO A 26 8.85 -13.73 -16.12
N LEU A 27 8.23 -12.65 -15.62
CA LEU A 27 6.82 -12.63 -15.27
C LEU A 27 5.91 -12.67 -16.52
N GLU A 28 6.28 -11.92 -17.57
CA GLU A 28 5.60 -11.99 -18.89
C GLU A 28 5.64 -13.40 -19.47
N ALA A 29 6.82 -14.03 -19.48
CA ALA A 29 6.98 -15.39 -19.99
C ALA A 29 6.09 -16.39 -19.23
N ASN A 30 6.02 -16.25 -17.91
CA ASN A 30 5.14 -17.09 -17.08
C ASN A 30 3.66 -16.87 -17.40
N LEU A 31 3.22 -15.62 -17.50
CA LEU A 31 1.83 -15.28 -17.77
C LEU A 31 1.44 -15.70 -19.18
N LEU A 32 2.25 -15.42 -20.20
CA LEU A 32 1.96 -15.80 -21.59
C LEU A 32 1.91 -17.31 -21.79
N SER A 33 2.70 -18.07 -21.05
CA SER A 33 2.74 -19.53 -21.21
C SER A 33 1.48 -20.26 -20.73
N GLY A 34 0.56 -19.58 -20.04
CA GLY A 34 -0.55 -20.28 -19.43
C GLY A 34 -1.84 -19.50 -19.23
N VAL A 35 -1.88 -18.22 -19.55
CA VAL A 35 -3.12 -17.45 -19.51
C VAL A 35 -3.77 -17.48 -20.87
N ALA A 36 -4.98 -18.07 -20.97
CA ALA A 36 -5.77 -18.13 -22.19
C ALA A 36 -6.52 -16.81 -22.45
N TRP A 37 -6.97 -16.62 -23.68
CA TRP A 37 -7.81 -15.49 -24.14
C TRP A 37 -7.17 -14.12 -24.00
N VAL A 38 -5.85 -14.01 -23.95
CA VAL A 38 -5.13 -12.74 -23.95
C VAL A 38 -5.08 -12.18 -25.37
N ASP A 39 -5.70 -11.03 -25.59
CA ASP A 39 -5.63 -10.27 -26.84
C ASP A 39 -4.35 -9.43 -26.91
N ARG A 40 -4.01 -8.77 -25.80
CA ARG A 40 -2.82 -7.92 -25.71
C ARG A 40 -2.21 -7.96 -24.31
N MET A 41 -0.87 -7.94 -24.27
CA MET A 41 -0.09 -7.70 -23.06
C MET A 41 0.79 -6.47 -23.27
N GLN A 42 0.82 -5.60 -22.28
CA GLN A 42 1.69 -4.41 -22.21
C GLN A 42 2.37 -4.35 -20.87
N SER A 43 3.65 -4.09 -20.86
CA SER A 43 4.41 -3.93 -19.63
C SER A 43 5.11 -2.57 -19.55
N SER A 44 5.42 -2.18 -18.33
CA SER A 44 6.19 -0.99 -18.03
C SER A 44 7.13 -1.29 -16.87
N SER A 45 8.42 -1.05 -17.08
CA SER A 45 9.47 -1.20 -16.09
C SER A 45 10.00 0.16 -15.69
N ILE A 46 9.83 0.51 -14.43
CA ILE A 46 10.41 1.72 -13.83
C ILE A 46 11.30 1.32 -12.64
N PRO A 47 12.20 2.19 -12.18
CA PRO A 47 13.03 1.86 -11.02
C PRO A 47 12.19 1.36 -9.85
N GLY A 48 12.44 0.12 -9.40
CA GLY A 48 11.77 -0.51 -8.27
C GLY A 48 10.37 -1.06 -8.52
N LEU A 49 9.80 -0.97 -9.73
CA LEU A 49 8.43 -1.43 -10.00
C LEU A 49 8.26 -1.97 -11.43
N SER A 50 7.65 -3.14 -11.54
CA SER A 50 7.12 -3.73 -12.79
C SER A 50 5.61 -3.65 -12.79
N SER A 51 5.00 -3.23 -13.89
CA SER A 51 3.55 -3.29 -14.13
C SER A 51 3.26 -3.98 -15.46
N ILE A 52 2.41 -4.99 -15.44
CA ILE A 52 1.98 -5.76 -16.61
C ILE A 52 0.47 -5.67 -16.73
N VAL A 53 -0.01 -5.17 -17.85
CA VAL A 53 -1.44 -5.03 -18.15
C VAL A 53 -1.80 -6.02 -19.26
N MET A 54 -2.72 -6.93 -18.95
CA MET A 54 -3.29 -7.89 -19.89
C MET A 54 -4.70 -7.48 -20.28
N THR A 55 -4.96 -7.34 -21.56
CA THR A 55 -6.30 -7.14 -22.14
C THR A 55 -6.76 -8.46 -22.72
N PHE A 56 -7.96 -8.87 -22.38
CA PHE A 56 -8.54 -10.14 -22.80
C PHE A 56 -9.47 -9.96 -24.01
N GLU A 57 -9.68 -11.04 -24.75
CA GLU A 57 -10.62 -11.09 -25.86
C GLU A 57 -12.02 -10.66 -25.41
N GLN A 58 -12.78 -10.08 -26.34
CA GLN A 58 -14.13 -9.60 -26.07
C GLN A 58 -15.05 -10.78 -25.70
N GLY A 59 -15.78 -10.64 -24.59
CA GLY A 59 -16.67 -11.69 -24.08
C GLY A 59 -16.03 -12.63 -23.07
N THR A 60 -14.74 -12.46 -22.76
CA THR A 60 -14.09 -13.20 -21.67
C THR A 60 -14.74 -12.85 -20.33
N ASP A 61 -15.01 -13.86 -19.52
CA ASP A 61 -15.50 -13.69 -18.15
C ASP A 61 -14.41 -13.13 -17.25
N GLU A 62 -14.70 -12.03 -16.54
CA GLU A 62 -13.73 -11.30 -15.73
C GLU A 62 -13.22 -12.16 -14.56
N VAL A 63 -14.10 -12.89 -13.88
CA VAL A 63 -13.73 -13.70 -12.72
C VAL A 63 -12.81 -14.83 -13.17
N ARG A 64 -13.12 -15.46 -14.28
CA ARG A 64 -12.31 -16.54 -14.84
C ARG A 64 -10.95 -16.07 -15.34
N ALA A 65 -10.89 -14.90 -16.00
CA ALA A 65 -9.63 -14.29 -16.42
C ALA A 65 -8.72 -14.03 -15.21
N ARG A 66 -9.26 -13.42 -14.17
CA ARG A 66 -8.54 -13.15 -12.93
C ARG A 66 -8.09 -14.40 -12.20
N GLN A 67 -8.94 -15.46 -12.19
CA GLN A 67 -8.59 -16.74 -11.59
C GLN A 67 -7.38 -17.37 -12.27
N VAL A 68 -7.37 -17.44 -13.61
CA VAL A 68 -6.24 -18.04 -14.35
C VAL A 68 -4.97 -17.24 -14.16
N VAL A 69 -5.04 -15.89 -14.15
CA VAL A 69 -3.89 -15.03 -13.84
C VAL A 69 -3.37 -15.31 -12.43
N GLN A 70 -4.27 -15.40 -11.44
CA GLN A 70 -3.88 -15.67 -10.04
C GLN A 70 -3.21 -17.05 -9.88
N GLU A 71 -3.72 -18.06 -10.56
CA GLU A 71 -3.11 -19.41 -10.57
C GLU A 71 -1.67 -19.36 -11.12
N ARG A 72 -1.44 -18.58 -12.19
CA ARG A 72 -0.10 -18.41 -12.76
C ARG A 72 0.82 -17.62 -11.84
N LEU A 73 0.35 -16.56 -11.23
CA LEU A 73 1.15 -15.80 -10.25
C LEU A 73 1.57 -16.67 -9.06
N THR A 74 0.69 -17.55 -8.60
CA THR A 74 1.01 -18.47 -7.49
C THR A 74 2.05 -19.52 -7.90
N GLN A 75 1.97 -20.04 -9.14
CA GLN A 75 2.96 -20.98 -9.67
C GLN A 75 4.31 -20.31 -9.99
N GLY A 76 4.29 -19.05 -10.41
CA GLY A 76 5.46 -18.23 -10.72
C GLY A 76 6.06 -17.49 -9.51
N ALA A 77 5.62 -17.78 -8.29
CA ALA A 77 6.03 -17.08 -7.05
C ALA A 77 7.53 -17.20 -6.68
N LEU A 78 8.36 -17.80 -7.53
CA LEU A 78 9.81 -17.95 -7.37
C LEU A 78 10.63 -16.82 -8.01
N LEU A 79 10.05 -15.61 -8.16
CA LEU A 79 10.83 -14.44 -8.54
C LEU A 79 11.72 -14.03 -7.35
N THR A 80 12.95 -14.52 -7.35
CA THR A 80 13.94 -14.28 -6.27
C THR A 80 14.37 -12.82 -6.16
N ASN A 81 14.11 -12.01 -7.20
CA ASN A 81 14.54 -10.62 -7.29
C ASN A 81 13.41 -9.60 -7.00
N ALA A 82 12.19 -10.06 -6.76
CA ALA A 82 11.09 -9.19 -6.34
C ALA A 82 11.12 -8.98 -4.82
N SER A 83 10.90 -7.75 -4.38
CA SER A 83 10.83 -7.39 -2.96
C SER A 83 9.59 -7.98 -2.28
N ARG A 84 8.54 -8.20 -3.07
CA ARG A 84 7.28 -8.85 -2.67
C ARG A 84 6.74 -9.70 -3.79
N ALA A 85 5.91 -10.68 -3.45
CA ALA A 85 5.18 -11.46 -4.45
C ALA A 85 4.37 -10.54 -5.36
N PRO A 86 4.29 -10.84 -6.69
CA PRO A 86 3.46 -10.09 -7.62
C PRO A 86 2.01 -10.02 -7.15
N VAL A 87 1.41 -8.85 -7.26
CA VAL A 87 0.03 -8.59 -6.83
C VAL A 87 -0.83 -8.24 -8.04
N MET A 88 -1.95 -8.95 -8.16
CA MET A 88 -2.97 -8.60 -9.13
C MET A 88 -3.82 -7.46 -8.58
N LEU A 89 -3.84 -6.33 -9.26
CA LEU A 89 -4.63 -5.17 -8.84
C LEU A 89 -6.13 -5.44 -9.00
N GLN A 90 -6.93 -4.66 -8.28
CA GLN A 90 -8.37 -4.62 -8.48
C GLN A 90 -8.68 -4.22 -9.92
N PRO A 91 -9.83 -4.64 -10.49
CA PRO A 91 -10.19 -4.28 -11.86
C PRO A 91 -10.23 -2.76 -12.03
N THR A 92 -9.20 -2.22 -12.68
CA THR A 92 -9.08 -0.79 -12.93
C THR A 92 -9.40 -0.50 -14.39
N SER A 93 -10.61 -0.08 -14.67
CA SER A 93 -10.96 0.57 -15.93
C SER A 93 -10.98 2.07 -15.70
N ALA A 94 -10.54 2.87 -16.66
CA ALA A 94 -10.72 4.33 -16.63
C ALA A 94 -12.20 4.70 -16.42
N ALA A 95 -13.13 3.86 -16.86
CA ALA A 95 -14.57 4.00 -16.65
C ALA A 95 -14.99 3.72 -15.19
N ASN A 96 -14.19 3.04 -14.40
CA ASN A 96 -14.48 2.75 -12.98
C ASN A 96 -13.96 3.85 -12.05
N ARG A 97 -13.08 4.73 -12.52
CA ARG A 97 -12.59 5.87 -11.72
C ARG A 97 -13.71 6.89 -11.51
N VAL A 98 -14.08 7.07 -10.24
CA VAL A 98 -15.19 7.94 -9.83
C VAL A 98 -14.70 9.31 -9.41
N MET A 99 -13.56 9.37 -8.72
CA MET A 99 -13.07 10.60 -8.12
C MET A 99 -11.58 10.54 -7.85
N LEU A 100 -10.88 11.66 -8.01
CA LEU A 100 -9.56 11.90 -7.44
C LEU A 100 -9.70 12.89 -6.29
N ILE A 101 -9.18 12.51 -5.13
CA ILE A 101 -9.25 13.31 -3.91
C ILE A 101 -7.82 13.66 -3.49
N GLY A 102 -7.53 14.94 -3.38
CA GLY A 102 -6.26 15.44 -2.86
C GLY A 102 -6.33 15.61 -1.34
N LEU A 103 -5.34 15.09 -0.64
CA LEU A 103 -5.14 15.32 0.80
C LEU A 103 -3.88 16.12 1.01
N SER A 104 -3.96 17.21 1.75
CA SER A 104 -2.80 18.01 2.15
C SER A 104 -2.97 18.55 3.57
N SER A 105 -1.87 18.86 4.23
CA SER A 105 -1.87 19.49 5.54
C SER A 105 -0.70 20.45 5.67
N LYS A 106 -0.90 21.56 6.37
CA LYS A 106 0.18 22.49 6.78
C LYS A 106 0.70 22.18 8.18
N GLN A 107 0.02 21.31 8.93
CA GLN A 107 0.30 21.03 10.33
C GLN A 107 0.84 19.61 10.55
N GLN A 108 0.50 18.67 9.66
CA GLN A 108 0.89 17.27 9.75
C GLN A 108 1.96 16.94 8.71
N SER A 109 2.87 16.05 9.05
CA SER A 109 3.85 15.50 8.11
C SER A 109 3.17 14.58 7.09
N LEU A 110 3.82 14.31 5.95
CA LEU A 110 3.32 13.32 4.98
C LEU A 110 3.24 11.90 5.57
N VAL A 111 4.09 11.58 6.55
CA VAL A 111 4.04 10.30 7.27
C VAL A 111 2.76 10.21 8.08
N ASP A 112 2.45 11.24 8.88
CA ASP A 112 1.23 11.26 9.70
C ASP A 112 -0.03 11.27 8.83
N LEU A 113 -0.01 12.04 7.72
CA LEU A 113 -1.09 12.07 6.75
C LEU A 113 -1.28 10.70 6.07
N SER A 114 -0.20 9.95 5.83
CA SER A 114 -0.24 8.58 5.28
C SER A 114 -0.85 7.59 6.27
N VAL A 115 -0.48 7.68 7.55
CA VAL A 115 -1.09 6.87 8.62
C VAL A 115 -2.59 7.16 8.73
N LEU A 116 -2.96 8.44 8.76
CA LEU A 116 -4.35 8.87 8.79
C LEU A 116 -5.14 8.40 7.57
N SER A 117 -4.53 8.53 6.38
CA SER A 117 -5.13 8.06 5.13
C SER A 117 -5.38 6.56 5.14
N ARG A 118 -4.39 5.76 5.58
CA ARG A 118 -4.46 4.30 5.61
C ARG A 118 -5.52 3.77 6.58
N TRP A 119 -5.56 4.32 7.81
CA TRP A 119 -6.31 3.74 8.91
C TRP A 119 -7.65 4.42 9.19
N THR A 120 -7.86 5.63 8.68
CA THR A 120 -9.10 6.39 8.93
C THR A 120 -9.83 6.75 7.64
N ILE A 121 -9.15 7.45 6.70
CA ILE A 121 -9.83 7.99 5.53
C ILE A 121 -10.18 6.87 4.54
N ARG A 122 -9.20 6.06 4.14
CA ARG A 122 -9.42 4.96 3.19
C ARG A 122 -10.49 3.97 3.66
N PRO A 123 -10.48 3.44 4.88
CA PRO A 123 -11.53 2.54 5.36
C PRO A 123 -12.93 3.17 5.33
N LYS A 124 -13.04 4.45 5.67
CA LYS A 124 -14.31 5.17 5.61
C LYS A 124 -14.82 5.32 4.19
N LEU A 125 -13.96 5.68 3.23
CA LEU A 125 -14.33 5.75 1.82
C LEU A 125 -14.67 4.38 1.24
N MET A 126 -13.94 3.33 1.64
CA MET A 126 -14.22 1.94 1.24
C MET A 126 -15.56 1.42 1.78
N SER A 127 -16.09 2.00 2.86
CA SER A 127 -17.41 1.62 3.41
C SER A 127 -18.60 2.21 2.63
N VAL A 128 -18.34 3.08 1.66
CA VAL A 128 -19.39 3.65 0.80
C VAL A 128 -19.86 2.59 -0.19
N GLU A 129 -21.17 2.41 -0.31
CA GLU A 129 -21.77 1.43 -1.23
C GLU A 129 -21.36 1.70 -2.67
N GLY A 130 -20.97 0.64 -3.39
CA GLY A 130 -20.53 0.73 -4.77
C GLY A 130 -19.06 1.11 -4.97
N VAL A 131 -18.31 1.43 -3.92
CA VAL A 131 -16.85 1.60 -4.00
C VAL A 131 -16.18 0.23 -4.09
N ALA A 132 -15.32 0.06 -5.09
CA ALA A 132 -14.51 -1.15 -5.27
C ALA A 132 -13.14 -1.02 -4.62
N ASN A 133 -12.51 0.13 -4.79
CA ASN A 133 -11.15 0.37 -4.32
C ASN A 133 -10.90 1.87 -4.04
N VAL A 134 -9.99 2.13 -3.11
CA VAL A 134 -9.40 3.44 -2.87
C VAL A 134 -7.88 3.26 -2.82
N ALA A 135 -7.20 3.57 -3.93
CA ALA A 135 -5.75 3.59 -3.97
C ALA A 135 -5.22 4.93 -3.45
N VAL A 136 -4.13 4.90 -2.69
CA VAL A 136 -3.51 6.09 -2.12
C VAL A 136 -2.11 6.26 -2.71
N TRP A 137 -1.88 7.36 -3.40
CA TRP A 137 -0.61 7.70 -4.03
C TRP A 137 0.14 8.76 -3.21
N GLY A 138 1.46 8.68 -3.21
CA GLY A 138 2.31 9.59 -2.45
C GLY A 138 2.51 9.21 -0.99
N MET A 139 2.07 8.01 -0.57
CA MET A 139 2.21 7.54 0.82
C MET A 139 3.66 7.48 1.27
N ARG A 140 3.85 7.82 2.54
CA ARG A 140 5.10 7.68 3.29
C ARG A 140 4.87 6.76 4.48
N ASP A 141 5.27 5.50 4.34
CA ASP A 141 5.19 4.56 5.46
C ASP A 141 6.20 4.94 6.54
N ARG A 142 5.82 4.80 7.79
CA ARG A 142 6.70 5.00 8.93
C ARG A 142 7.60 3.79 9.05
N GLN A 143 8.92 3.99 8.97
CA GLN A 143 9.94 2.97 9.14
C GLN A 143 11.03 3.43 10.09
N LEU A 144 11.67 2.48 10.78
CA LEU A 144 12.88 2.70 11.53
C LEU A 144 14.07 2.27 10.66
N HIS A 145 14.90 3.22 10.27
CA HIS A 145 16.09 2.98 9.49
C HIS A 145 17.28 2.83 10.42
N VAL A 146 17.93 1.67 10.40
CA VAL A 146 19.19 1.41 11.11
C VAL A 146 20.33 1.67 10.12
N GLN A 147 20.96 2.82 10.24
CA GLN A 147 22.08 3.24 9.42
C GLN A 147 23.38 2.78 10.06
N ALA A 148 23.92 1.66 9.58
CA ALA A 148 25.17 1.06 10.07
C ALA A 148 26.35 2.06 9.92
N ASP A 149 27.17 2.17 10.96
CA ASP A 149 28.42 2.92 10.93
C ASP A 149 29.62 1.97 10.97
N PRO A 150 30.30 1.75 9.84
CA PRO A 150 31.39 0.77 9.77
C PRO A 150 32.54 1.03 10.75
N VAL A 151 32.82 2.30 11.07
CA VAL A 151 33.88 2.68 12.01
C VAL A 151 33.50 2.29 13.43
N ARG A 152 32.28 2.63 13.85
CA ARG A 152 31.77 2.27 15.17
C ARG A 152 31.61 0.75 15.32
N MET A 153 31.13 0.07 14.26
CA MET A 153 31.04 -1.39 14.24
C MET A 153 32.40 -2.05 14.45
N GLN A 154 33.43 -1.58 13.75
CA GLN A 154 34.80 -2.09 13.92
C GLN A 154 35.34 -1.84 15.33
N GLN A 155 35.10 -0.65 15.90
CA GLN A 155 35.53 -0.30 17.26
C GLN A 155 34.92 -1.21 18.34
N HIS A 156 33.67 -1.63 18.14
CA HIS A 156 32.93 -2.49 19.06
C HIS A 156 33.00 -3.99 18.69
N GLY A 157 33.69 -4.33 17.60
CA GLY A 157 33.83 -5.72 17.15
C GLY A 157 32.53 -6.36 16.67
N VAL A 158 31.62 -5.54 16.14
CA VAL A 158 30.29 -5.96 15.64
C VAL A 158 30.33 -6.16 14.13
N SER A 159 29.91 -7.32 13.65
CA SER A 159 29.75 -7.63 12.23
C SER A 159 28.40 -7.11 11.70
N LEU A 160 28.31 -6.98 10.37
CA LEU A 160 27.05 -6.61 9.72
C LEU A 160 25.96 -7.66 9.95
N ASP A 161 26.32 -8.94 9.95
CA ASP A 161 25.38 -10.05 10.17
C ASP A 161 24.77 -9.99 11.58
N GLU A 162 25.59 -9.70 12.60
CA GLU A 162 25.09 -9.50 13.97
C GLU A 162 24.16 -8.28 14.08
N LEU A 163 24.49 -7.18 13.41
CA LEU A 163 23.64 -5.99 13.36
C LEU A 163 22.27 -6.30 12.72
N VAL A 164 22.28 -6.98 11.55
CA VAL A 164 21.06 -7.36 10.81
C VAL A 164 20.25 -8.35 11.63
N ALA A 165 20.86 -9.39 12.19
CA ALA A 165 20.19 -10.38 13.02
C ALA A 165 19.55 -9.74 14.26
N THR A 166 20.30 -8.89 14.97
CA THR A 166 19.79 -8.17 16.16
C THR A 166 18.60 -7.30 15.81
N THR A 167 18.70 -6.54 14.71
CA THR A 167 17.61 -5.64 14.28
C THR A 167 16.37 -6.45 13.91
N GLY A 168 16.53 -7.53 13.18
CA GLY A 168 15.44 -8.43 12.79
C GLY A 168 14.77 -9.08 14.00
N ASN A 169 15.55 -9.63 14.92
CA ASN A 169 15.04 -10.29 16.11
C ASN A 169 14.34 -9.30 17.07
N ALA A 170 14.86 -8.08 17.20
CA ALA A 170 14.27 -7.05 18.05
C ALA A 170 12.84 -6.67 17.64
N LEU A 171 12.55 -6.72 16.33
CA LEU A 171 11.24 -6.36 15.75
C LEU A 171 10.40 -7.58 15.40
N TRP A 172 10.97 -8.78 15.54
CA TRP A 172 10.29 -10.01 15.15
C TRP A 172 9.18 -10.37 16.13
N VAL A 173 7.97 -10.43 15.61
CA VAL A 173 6.81 -10.95 16.32
C VAL A 173 6.42 -12.27 15.65
N SER A 174 6.49 -13.38 16.38
CA SER A 174 6.06 -14.65 15.86
C SER A 174 4.61 -14.56 15.38
N PRO A 175 4.26 -15.09 14.18
CA PRO A 175 2.88 -15.18 13.74
C PRO A 175 1.99 -15.90 14.76
N LEU A 176 2.54 -16.89 15.48
CA LEU A 176 1.84 -17.58 16.57
C LEU A 176 1.58 -16.65 17.75
N SER A 177 2.56 -15.83 18.14
CA SER A 177 2.38 -14.84 19.21
C SER A 177 1.35 -13.79 18.84
N PHE A 178 1.27 -13.40 17.58
CA PHE A 178 0.26 -12.46 17.09
C PHE A 178 -1.15 -13.07 17.13
N LEU A 179 -1.32 -14.31 16.71
CA LEU A 179 -2.58 -15.04 16.79
C LEU A 179 -3.00 -15.27 18.23
N GLU A 180 -2.06 -15.59 19.12
CA GLU A 180 -2.30 -15.76 20.54
C GLU A 180 -2.64 -14.44 21.24
N ALA A 181 -1.96 -13.35 20.91
CA ALA A 181 -2.23 -12.01 21.44
C ALA A 181 -3.58 -11.44 20.98
N SER A 182 -4.05 -11.81 19.78
CA SER A 182 -5.37 -11.39 19.28
C SER A 182 -6.54 -12.20 19.84
N THR A 183 -6.25 -13.33 20.53
CA THR A 183 -7.26 -14.16 21.18
C THR A 183 -7.15 -13.98 22.71
N PRO A 184 -8.05 -13.23 23.35
CA PRO A 184 -7.99 -13.01 24.81
C PRO A 184 -7.91 -14.33 25.57
N GLY A 185 -6.84 -14.51 26.38
CA GLY A 185 -6.64 -15.65 27.26
C GLY A 185 -5.77 -16.80 26.71
N ARG A 186 -5.06 -16.63 25.58
CA ARG A 186 -4.18 -17.66 25.00
C ARG A 186 -2.71 -17.29 24.84
N GLY A 187 -2.23 -16.20 25.45
CA GLY A 187 -0.82 -15.78 25.39
C GLY A 187 0.16 -16.62 26.21
N GLY A 188 -0.30 -17.75 26.75
CA GLY A 188 0.45 -18.56 27.69
C GLY A 188 0.21 -18.17 29.13
N PHE A 189 0.45 -19.10 30.03
CA PHE A 189 0.27 -18.92 31.46
C PHE A 189 1.49 -19.41 32.22
N LEU A 190 1.86 -18.69 33.27
CA LEU A 190 2.77 -19.15 34.31
C LEU A 190 1.92 -19.70 35.44
N ASP A 191 1.95 -21.03 35.62
CA ASP A 191 1.28 -21.69 36.76
C ASP A 191 2.21 -21.64 37.97
N LEU A 192 1.87 -20.79 38.93
CA LEU A 192 2.49 -20.72 40.24
C LEU A 192 1.65 -21.52 41.25
N PRO A 193 2.23 -21.96 42.38
CA PRO A 193 1.50 -22.82 43.34
C PRO A 193 0.18 -22.25 43.86
N GLN A 194 0.01 -20.93 43.80
CA GLN A 194 -1.17 -20.24 44.34
C GLN A 194 -1.88 -19.35 43.34
N GLN A 195 -1.35 -19.17 42.11
CA GLN A 195 -1.96 -18.32 41.11
C GLN A 195 -1.51 -18.68 39.70
N ARG A 196 -2.39 -18.43 38.75
CA ARG A 196 -2.07 -18.49 37.32
C ARG A 196 -1.91 -17.07 36.80
N VAL A 197 -0.72 -16.74 36.27
CA VAL A 197 -0.40 -15.43 35.71
C VAL A 197 -0.43 -15.50 34.20
N ASN A 198 -1.22 -14.64 33.59
CA ASN A 198 -1.26 -14.51 32.12
C ASN A 198 0.03 -13.86 31.61
N VAL A 199 0.67 -14.46 30.61
CA VAL A 199 1.84 -13.88 29.93
C VAL A 199 1.36 -13.19 28.67
N GLN A 200 1.53 -11.88 28.62
CA GLN A 200 1.23 -11.08 27.44
C GLN A 200 2.55 -10.58 26.82
N HIS A 201 2.72 -10.83 25.52
CA HIS A 201 3.82 -10.21 24.77
C HIS A 201 3.48 -8.75 24.47
N VAL A 202 4.30 -7.85 24.96
CA VAL A 202 4.25 -6.42 24.63
C VAL A 202 5.54 -6.07 23.94
N SER A 203 5.48 -5.62 22.67
CA SER A 203 6.66 -5.11 21.99
C SER A 203 7.07 -3.78 22.64
N PRO A 204 8.26 -3.70 23.25
CA PRO A 204 8.73 -2.47 23.88
C PRO A 204 9.25 -1.44 22.87
N ILE A 205 9.37 -1.84 21.58
CA ILE A 205 9.98 -1.01 20.54
C ILE A 205 8.90 -0.28 19.78
N THR A 206 8.71 0.99 20.13
CA THR A 206 7.72 1.89 19.52
C THR A 206 8.36 3.05 18.75
N ASP A 207 9.65 3.31 18.98
CA ASP A 207 10.37 4.44 18.41
C ASP A 207 11.86 4.11 18.18
N SER A 208 12.59 5.02 17.53
CA SER A 208 14.01 4.88 17.25
C SER A 208 14.88 4.78 18.49
N ALA A 209 14.52 5.47 19.56
CA ALA A 209 15.27 5.45 20.81
C ALA A 209 15.11 4.09 21.53
N ALA A 210 13.91 3.50 21.49
CA ALA A 210 13.67 2.17 22.04
C ALA A 210 14.47 1.10 21.27
N LEU A 211 14.49 1.17 19.94
CA LEU A 211 15.29 0.26 19.12
C LEU A 211 16.80 0.45 19.39
N GLY A 212 17.24 1.70 19.57
CA GLY A 212 18.64 2.01 19.87
C GLY A 212 19.17 1.38 21.15
N ARG A 213 18.33 1.15 22.15
CA ARG A 213 18.70 0.52 23.42
C ARG A 213 18.81 -1.00 23.39
N VAL A 214 18.47 -1.62 22.29
CA VAL A 214 18.58 -3.09 22.14
C VAL A 214 20.04 -3.47 22.12
N ALA A 215 20.45 -4.43 22.98
CA ALA A 215 21.79 -4.96 23.02
C ALA A 215 22.08 -5.80 21.76
N VAL A 216 23.26 -5.64 21.18
CA VAL A 216 23.68 -6.41 20.01
C VAL A 216 23.90 -7.87 20.41
N GLU A 217 23.26 -8.79 19.70
CA GLU A 217 23.38 -10.23 19.90
C GLU A 217 24.71 -10.75 19.36
N GLY A 218 25.26 -11.78 20.00
CA GLY A 218 26.49 -12.45 19.54
C GLY A 218 27.80 -11.79 19.97
N VAL A 219 27.75 -10.59 20.53
CA VAL A 219 28.93 -9.85 21.00
C VAL A 219 29.26 -10.21 22.45
N SER A 220 30.56 -10.41 22.75
CA SER A 220 31.03 -10.80 24.09
C SER A 220 30.71 -9.72 25.16
N ASP A 221 30.64 -8.46 24.79
CA ASP A 221 30.22 -7.37 25.66
C ASP A 221 28.72 -7.09 25.49
N SER A 222 27.92 -7.59 26.41
CA SER A 222 26.46 -7.42 26.44
C SER A 222 25.99 -5.96 26.66
N LYS A 223 26.91 -5.01 26.79
CA LYS A 223 26.62 -3.59 26.95
C LYS A 223 26.55 -2.81 25.64
N VAL A 224 27.07 -3.39 24.54
CA VAL A 224 27.02 -2.75 23.22
C VAL A 224 25.58 -2.77 22.72
N THR A 225 25.06 -1.60 22.40
CA THR A 225 23.69 -1.41 21.89
C THR A 225 23.69 -1.07 20.40
N LEU A 226 22.52 -1.16 19.76
CA LEU A 226 22.37 -0.75 18.34
C LEU A 226 22.74 0.74 18.15
N ALA A 227 22.49 1.61 19.13
CA ALA A 227 22.85 3.03 19.05
C ALA A 227 24.37 3.26 19.07
N ASP A 228 25.15 2.33 19.65
CA ASP A 228 26.61 2.45 19.69
C ASP A 228 27.25 2.15 18.32
N VAL A 229 26.59 1.36 17.47
CA VAL A 229 27.14 0.88 16.19
C VAL A 229 26.39 1.38 14.96
N ALA A 230 25.22 2.00 15.16
CA ALA A 230 24.37 2.54 14.10
C ALA A 230 23.70 3.83 14.51
N THR A 231 23.21 4.59 13.53
CA THR A 231 22.30 5.71 13.77
C THR A 231 20.88 5.25 13.40
N ILE A 232 19.95 5.40 14.35
CA ILE A 232 18.57 4.94 14.14
C ILE A 232 17.67 6.15 13.97
N VAL A 233 17.05 6.24 12.81
CA VAL A 233 16.16 7.36 12.43
C VAL A 233 14.82 6.85 11.97
N GLU A 234 13.77 7.60 12.24
CA GLU A 234 12.47 7.37 11.67
C GLU A 234 12.40 8.09 10.31
N ALA A 235 12.21 7.34 9.25
CA ALA A 235 12.17 7.86 7.89
C ALA A 235 11.21 7.02 7.02
N PRO A 236 10.66 7.60 5.94
CA PRO A 236 9.90 6.84 4.96
C PRO A 236 10.83 5.95 4.12
N PRO A 237 10.30 4.91 3.45
CA PRO A 237 11.04 4.13 2.45
C PRO A 237 11.45 5.01 1.25
N THR A 238 12.29 4.46 0.39
CA THR A 238 12.65 5.09 -0.88
C THR A 238 11.41 5.45 -1.68
N ILE A 239 11.36 6.68 -2.18
CA ILE A 239 10.20 7.23 -2.88
C ILE A 239 10.14 6.63 -4.29
N ILE A 240 9.05 5.92 -4.61
CA ILE A 240 8.78 5.43 -5.98
C ILE A 240 7.91 6.44 -6.74
N GLY A 241 7.05 7.18 -6.04
CA GLY A 241 6.19 8.20 -6.62
C GLY A 241 5.83 9.28 -5.59
N ASP A 242 5.44 10.43 -6.08
CA ASP A 242 5.07 11.57 -5.24
C ASP A 242 3.66 12.05 -5.56
N GLY A 243 2.97 12.57 -4.57
CA GLY A 243 1.68 13.22 -4.69
C GLY A 243 1.82 14.73 -4.56
N ILE A 244 1.37 15.47 -5.56
CA ILE A 244 1.31 16.93 -5.52
C ILE A 244 -0.17 17.36 -5.54
N VAL A 245 -0.56 18.14 -4.55
CA VAL A 245 -1.91 18.67 -4.42
C VAL A 245 -1.81 20.18 -4.30
N LYS A 246 -2.30 20.92 -5.30
CA LYS A 246 -2.25 22.40 -5.34
C LYS A 246 -0.85 22.94 -5.01
N ASP A 247 0.15 22.51 -5.75
CA ASP A 247 1.54 22.95 -5.65
C ASP A 247 2.24 22.62 -4.33
N ALA A 248 1.67 21.75 -3.50
CA ALA A 248 2.25 21.25 -2.26
C ALA A 248 2.31 19.73 -2.26
N SER A 249 3.28 19.17 -1.56
CA SER A 249 3.33 17.72 -1.32
C SER A 249 2.08 17.26 -0.57
N GLY A 250 1.46 16.19 -1.06
CA GLY A 250 0.21 15.67 -0.49
C GLY A 250 -0.01 14.23 -0.92
N LEU A 251 -1.16 13.69 -0.59
CA LEU A 251 -1.59 12.37 -1.03
C LEU A 251 -2.72 12.51 -2.05
N VAL A 252 -2.73 11.64 -3.04
CA VAL A 252 -3.84 11.55 -4.00
C VAL A 252 -4.55 10.22 -3.84
N LEU A 253 -5.83 10.27 -3.49
CA LEU A 253 -6.68 9.09 -3.43
C LEU A 253 -7.41 8.92 -4.74
N VAL A 254 -7.28 7.75 -5.33
CA VAL A 254 -7.99 7.34 -6.54
C VAL A 254 -9.14 6.45 -6.10
N VAL A 255 -10.37 6.94 -6.24
CA VAL A 255 -11.58 6.19 -5.89
C VAL A 255 -12.13 5.50 -7.12
N GLU A 256 -12.36 4.21 -7.02
CA GLU A 256 -12.86 3.35 -8.09
C GLU A 256 -14.16 2.68 -7.64
N LYS A 257 -15.15 2.65 -8.53
CA LYS A 257 -16.44 2.00 -8.28
C LYS A 257 -16.46 0.55 -8.76
N GLN A 258 -17.37 -0.22 -8.19
CA GLN A 258 -17.68 -1.56 -8.68
C GLN A 258 -18.26 -1.51 -10.10
N PRO A 259 -17.99 -2.52 -10.94
CA PRO A 259 -18.67 -2.66 -12.21
C PRO A 259 -20.18 -2.61 -12.01
N GLY A 260 -20.86 -1.80 -12.83
CA GLY A 260 -22.32 -1.63 -12.74
C GLY A 260 -22.83 -0.63 -11.71
N ALA A 261 -22.03 -0.20 -10.75
CA ALA A 261 -22.44 0.83 -9.79
C ALA A 261 -22.62 2.20 -10.46
N SER A 262 -23.58 2.99 -9.96
CA SER A 262 -23.87 4.34 -10.45
C SER A 262 -22.75 5.30 -10.05
N THR A 263 -22.12 5.95 -11.03
CA THR A 263 -21.07 6.95 -10.77
C THR A 263 -21.60 8.11 -9.94
N ALA A 264 -22.84 8.56 -10.18
CA ALA A 264 -23.44 9.69 -9.46
C ALA A 264 -23.72 9.34 -7.99
N GLU A 265 -24.27 8.14 -7.71
CA GLU A 265 -24.58 7.71 -6.35
C GLU A 265 -23.29 7.46 -5.54
N VAL A 266 -22.29 6.79 -6.13
CA VAL A 266 -21.00 6.59 -5.49
C VAL A 266 -20.32 7.92 -5.21
N SER A 267 -20.32 8.88 -6.17
CA SER A 267 -19.73 10.21 -5.96
C SER A 267 -20.39 10.93 -4.80
N LYS A 268 -21.73 10.89 -4.72
CA LYS A 268 -22.47 11.51 -3.62
C LYS A 268 -22.14 10.85 -2.28
N GLY A 269 -22.14 9.53 -2.21
CA GLY A 269 -21.78 8.81 -0.99
C GLY A 269 -20.35 9.12 -0.50
N ILE A 270 -19.41 9.30 -1.44
CA ILE A 270 -18.04 9.73 -1.12
C ILE A 270 -18.01 11.15 -0.56
N GLU A 271 -18.78 12.09 -1.14
CA GLU A 271 -18.88 13.46 -0.62
C GLU A 271 -19.47 13.51 0.79
N ASP A 272 -20.53 12.74 1.04
CA ASP A 272 -21.15 12.64 2.37
C ASP A 272 -20.14 12.06 3.38
N ALA A 273 -19.34 11.05 2.97
CA ALA A 273 -18.29 10.47 3.80
C ALA A 273 -17.15 11.48 4.09
N ILE A 274 -16.72 12.27 3.09
CA ILE A 274 -15.72 13.33 3.25
C ILE A 274 -16.24 14.42 4.20
N ALA A 275 -17.48 14.86 4.05
CA ALA A 275 -18.08 15.84 4.93
C ALA A 275 -18.09 15.37 6.39
N ALA A 276 -18.46 14.11 6.62
CA ALA A 276 -18.42 13.51 7.96
C ALA A 276 -16.99 13.41 8.52
N LEU A 277 -16.01 13.05 7.70
CA LEU A 277 -14.60 12.95 8.09
C LEU A 277 -14.00 14.31 8.43
N SER A 278 -14.31 15.34 7.66
CA SER A 278 -13.72 16.68 7.81
C SER A 278 -13.98 17.30 9.18
N VAL A 279 -15.09 16.95 9.82
CA VAL A 279 -15.41 17.42 11.18
C VAL A 279 -14.39 16.91 12.21
N GLY A 280 -13.89 15.68 12.03
CA GLY A 280 -12.93 15.03 12.94
C GLY A 280 -11.46 15.24 12.57
N LEU A 281 -11.16 15.94 11.47
CA LEU A 281 -9.82 16.07 10.92
C LEU A 281 -9.38 17.55 10.78
N PRO A 282 -9.28 18.29 11.89
CA PRO A 282 -8.82 19.68 11.83
C PRO A 282 -7.39 19.76 11.29
N GLY A 283 -7.15 20.70 10.38
CA GLY A 283 -5.83 20.91 9.77
C GLY A 283 -5.52 20.01 8.57
N VAL A 284 -6.41 19.09 8.19
CA VAL A 284 -6.33 18.33 6.93
C VAL A 284 -7.24 18.96 5.90
N SER A 285 -6.66 19.33 4.75
CA SER A 285 -7.43 19.80 3.58
C SER A 285 -7.76 18.61 2.70
N ILE A 286 -9.03 18.39 2.44
CA ILE A 286 -9.54 17.33 1.55
C ILE A 286 -10.15 18.03 0.32
N ASP A 287 -9.56 17.82 -0.85
CA ASP A 287 -10.00 18.40 -2.11
C ASP A 287 -10.58 17.32 -3.02
N SER A 288 -11.89 17.26 -3.15
CA SER A 288 -12.62 16.32 -4.00
C SER A 288 -12.92 16.88 -5.41
N SER A 289 -12.42 18.08 -5.73
CA SER A 289 -12.72 18.75 -7.01
C SER A 289 -11.72 18.45 -8.13
N ILE A 290 -10.64 17.69 -7.86
CA ILE A 290 -9.55 17.45 -8.82
C ILE A 290 -10.03 16.72 -10.08
N TYR A 291 -10.86 15.70 -9.89
CA TYR A 291 -11.46 14.93 -10.99
C TYR A 291 -12.74 14.28 -10.51
N ARG A 292 -13.88 14.59 -11.16
CA ARG A 292 -15.20 14.09 -10.81
C ARG A 292 -16.08 13.96 -12.05
N PRO A 293 -16.08 12.80 -12.74
CA PRO A 293 -16.87 12.56 -13.95
C PRO A 293 -18.40 12.75 -13.76
N ALA A 294 -18.91 12.56 -12.53
CA ALA A 294 -20.30 12.81 -12.21
C ALA A 294 -20.76 14.24 -12.56
N ASP A 295 -19.88 15.23 -12.44
CA ASP A 295 -20.19 16.64 -12.76
C ASP A 295 -20.40 16.82 -14.26
N TYR A 296 -19.56 16.20 -15.09
CA TYR A 296 -19.69 16.26 -16.55
C TYR A 296 -21.02 15.64 -17.02
N VAL A 297 -21.42 14.53 -16.39
CA VAL A 297 -22.69 13.87 -16.69
C VAL A 297 -23.88 14.75 -16.28
N ALA A 298 -23.80 15.37 -15.10
CA ALA A 298 -24.83 16.29 -14.62
C ALA A 298 -24.96 17.54 -15.52
N ASP A 299 -23.82 18.11 -15.94
CA ASP A 299 -23.77 19.25 -16.84
C ASP A 299 -24.35 18.91 -18.23
N ALA A 300 -23.97 17.76 -18.77
CA ALA A 300 -24.52 17.28 -20.05
C ALA A 300 -26.07 17.10 -19.96
N GLY A 301 -26.55 16.51 -18.85
CA GLY A 301 -27.96 16.34 -18.59
C GLY A 301 -28.73 17.70 -18.51
N ARG A 302 -28.14 18.67 -17.80
CA ARG A 302 -28.71 20.02 -17.71
C ARG A 302 -28.77 20.72 -19.08
N ASN A 303 -27.70 20.64 -19.86
CA ASN A 303 -27.63 21.21 -21.19
C ASN A 303 -28.63 20.56 -22.14
N LEU A 304 -28.83 19.25 -22.07
CA LEU A 304 -29.80 18.51 -22.86
C LEU A 304 -31.22 18.93 -22.48
N ALA A 305 -31.53 19.03 -21.18
CA ALA A 305 -32.82 19.48 -20.68
C ALA A 305 -33.15 20.92 -21.13
N PHE A 306 -32.16 21.81 -21.07
CA PHE A 306 -32.30 23.18 -21.55
C PHE A 306 -32.54 23.25 -23.06
N ALA A 307 -31.80 22.48 -23.86
CA ALA A 307 -32.02 22.39 -25.30
C ALA A 307 -33.38 21.82 -25.65
N ALA A 308 -33.88 20.82 -24.91
CA ALA A 308 -35.22 20.28 -25.10
C ALA A 308 -36.32 21.31 -24.76
N LEU A 309 -36.14 22.08 -23.70
CA LEU A 309 -37.05 23.16 -23.35
C LEU A 309 -37.12 24.27 -24.44
N LEU A 310 -35.97 24.62 -25.00
CA LEU A 310 -35.93 25.60 -26.10
C LEU A 310 -36.57 25.05 -27.39
N ALA A 311 -36.49 23.75 -27.64
CA ALA A 311 -37.10 23.11 -28.79
C ALA A 311 -38.63 23.00 -28.68
N LEU A 312 -39.16 23.05 -27.45
CA LEU A 312 -40.61 22.99 -27.17
C LEU A 312 -41.27 24.37 -27.09
N ALA A 313 -40.50 25.45 -27.00
CA ALA A 313 -40.95 26.84 -26.97
C ALA A 313 -41.00 27.43 -28.39
#